data_a08dcdb04c6eb483892b92b72cf197c5
#
_entry.id   a08dcdb04c6eb483892b92b72cf197c5
#
_cell.length_a   1.000
_cell.length_b   1.000
_cell.length_c   1.000
_cell.angle_alpha   90.00
_cell.angle_beta   90.00
_cell.angle_gamma   90.00
#
_symmetry.space_group_name_H-M   'P 1'
#
loop_
_entity.id
_entity.type
_entity.pdbx_description
1 polymer ?
#
loop_
_entity_poly.entity_id
_entity_poly.type
_entity_poly.pdbx_seq_one_letter_code
_entity_poly.pdbx_strand_id
1 'polypeptide(L)'
;MGSGYTVEAEHGQPRYAQVTGAQPGWRFDFAILEGGDPTGRKRAEAREFSGDDINGALAEADQMLRLGFIRPAVMAAWAATAAAMRARLRAAGEDAGGTAPRVMINELYSSGILSADEFNQLEIMYQLRNEIVHGFSSPTPDARNVEFLSDLTQRLITESEKAEPQPA
;
A
#
# COMPACT_ATOMS: atom_id res chain seq x y z
N MET A 1 1.25 -30.37 -34.31
CA MET A 1 0.54 -31.20 -33.32
C MET A 1 0.06 -30.25 -32.23
N GLY A 2 -1.28 -30.01 -32.17
CA GLY A 2 -1.86 -29.03 -31.30
C GLY A 2 -1.95 -29.53 -29.87
N SER A 3 -1.48 -28.73 -28.92
CA SER A 3 -1.75 -28.94 -27.50
C SER A 3 -3.17 -28.49 -27.22
N GLY A 4 -4.07 -29.44 -26.97
CA GLY A 4 -5.44 -29.17 -26.57
C GLY A 4 -5.50 -28.75 -25.11
N TYR A 5 -6.15 -27.62 -24.86
CA TYR A 5 -6.53 -27.23 -23.52
C TYR A 5 -7.93 -27.77 -23.23
N THR A 6 -8.06 -28.56 -22.18
CA THR A 6 -9.37 -28.99 -21.68
C THR A 6 -9.66 -28.21 -20.38
N VAL A 7 -10.71 -27.42 -20.40
CA VAL A 7 -11.22 -26.75 -19.20
C VAL A 7 -12.55 -27.41 -18.86
N GLU A 8 -12.56 -28.24 -17.81
CA GLU A 8 -13.79 -28.77 -17.25
C GLU A 8 -14.24 -27.90 -16.08
N ALA A 9 -15.47 -27.39 -16.18
CA ALA A 9 -16.10 -26.59 -15.13
C ALA A 9 -17.27 -27.39 -14.53
N GLU A 10 -17.08 -27.89 -13.32
CA GLU A 10 -18.19 -28.33 -12.48
C GLU A 10 -18.52 -27.26 -11.44
N HIS A 11 -19.83 -27.08 -11.18
CA HIS A 11 -20.38 -26.06 -10.31
C HIS A 11 -19.82 -26.17 -8.89
N GLY A 12 -19.11 -25.13 -8.42
CA GLY A 12 -18.71 -24.96 -7.02
C GLY A 12 -17.32 -25.43 -6.62
N GLN A 13 -16.50 -25.89 -7.57
CA GLN A 13 -15.11 -26.28 -7.31
C GLN A 13 -14.13 -25.21 -7.88
N PRO A 14 -12.96 -25.02 -7.25
CA PRO A 14 -11.96 -24.12 -7.81
C PRO A 14 -11.48 -24.64 -9.17
N ARG A 15 -11.47 -23.76 -10.17
CA ARG A 15 -11.00 -24.08 -11.51
C ARG A 15 -9.48 -24.20 -11.50
N TYR A 16 -8.98 -25.39 -11.75
CA TYR A 16 -7.55 -25.63 -11.95
C TYR A 16 -7.24 -25.71 -13.44
N ALA A 17 -6.32 -24.88 -13.90
CA ALA A 17 -5.74 -25.04 -15.23
C ALA A 17 -4.44 -25.84 -15.11
N GLN A 18 -4.38 -27.04 -15.66
CA GLN A 18 -3.14 -27.80 -15.77
C GLN A 18 -2.40 -27.38 -17.03
N VAL A 19 -1.22 -26.80 -16.89
CA VAL A 19 -0.29 -26.57 -17.98
C VAL A 19 0.79 -27.65 -17.90
N THR A 20 0.66 -28.68 -18.69
CA THR A 20 1.71 -29.68 -18.82
C THR A 20 2.72 -29.20 -19.85
N GLY A 21 3.83 -28.63 -19.39
CA GLY A 21 4.99 -28.35 -20.23
C GLY A 21 5.73 -29.64 -20.60
N ALA A 22 6.31 -29.69 -21.79
CA ALA A 22 6.99 -30.83 -22.36
C ALA A 22 8.32 -31.21 -21.69
N GLN A 23 8.56 -30.84 -20.44
CA GLN A 23 9.75 -31.24 -19.69
C GLN A 23 9.37 -32.23 -18.57
N PRO A 24 9.97 -33.44 -18.56
CA PRO A 24 9.69 -34.42 -17.51
C PRO A 24 10.18 -33.89 -16.14
N GLY A 25 9.28 -33.83 -15.17
CA GLY A 25 9.61 -33.56 -13.78
C GLY A 25 9.07 -32.24 -13.20
N TRP A 26 8.46 -31.38 -14.02
CA TRP A 26 7.84 -30.13 -13.49
C TRP A 26 6.33 -30.15 -13.72
N ARG A 27 5.59 -30.01 -12.63
CA ARG A 27 4.13 -29.83 -12.63
C ARG A 27 3.81 -28.46 -12.03
N PHE A 28 3.14 -27.62 -12.81
CA PHE A 28 2.66 -26.32 -12.33
C PHE A 28 1.14 -26.42 -12.18
N ASP A 29 0.67 -26.29 -10.93
CA ASP A 29 -0.75 -26.18 -10.64
C ASP A 29 -1.07 -24.72 -10.37
N PHE A 30 -1.88 -24.09 -11.23
CA PHE A 30 -2.37 -22.73 -11.05
C PHE A 30 -3.80 -22.79 -10.53
N ALA A 31 -4.04 -22.25 -9.34
CA ALA A 31 -5.39 -21.97 -8.86
C ALA A 31 -5.78 -20.56 -9.29
N ILE A 32 -6.74 -20.44 -10.21
CA ILE A 32 -7.35 -19.15 -10.53
C ILE A 32 -8.43 -18.94 -9.46
N LEU A 33 -8.12 -18.09 -8.48
CA LEU A 33 -9.11 -17.60 -7.54
C LEU A 33 -9.93 -16.52 -8.26
N GLU A 34 -11.04 -16.89 -8.85
CA GLU A 34 -12.05 -15.90 -9.24
C GLU A 34 -12.50 -15.19 -7.95
N GLY A 35 -12.41 -13.85 -7.97
CA GLY A 35 -12.50 -12.95 -6.82
C GLY A 35 -13.77 -12.98 -5.97
N GLY A 36 -14.10 -14.16 -5.46
CA GLY A 36 -15.03 -14.33 -4.35
C GLY A 36 -14.24 -14.87 -3.16
N ASP A 37 -14.32 -14.20 -2.03
CA ASP A 37 -13.78 -14.71 -0.77
C ASP A 37 -14.35 -16.12 -0.52
N PRO A 38 -13.56 -17.22 -0.63
CA PRO A 38 -14.06 -18.58 -0.48
C PRO A 38 -14.56 -18.87 0.94
N THR A 39 -14.32 -17.96 1.89
CA THR A 39 -14.76 -18.09 3.28
C THR A 39 -16.08 -17.39 3.54
N GLY A 40 -16.65 -16.67 2.55
CA GLY A 40 -17.88 -15.89 2.73
C GLY A 40 -17.76 -14.79 3.78
N ARG A 41 -16.55 -14.58 4.33
CA ARG A 41 -16.25 -13.41 5.13
C ARG A 41 -16.14 -12.23 4.17
N LYS A 42 -17.24 -11.45 4.06
CA LYS A 42 -17.11 -10.06 3.60
C LYS A 42 -15.97 -9.48 4.42
N ARG A 43 -14.81 -9.24 3.79
CA ARG A 43 -13.77 -8.44 4.40
C ARG A 43 -14.50 -7.18 4.80
N ALA A 44 -14.68 -6.96 6.11
CA ALA A 44 -15.27 -5.72 6.59
C ALA A 44 -14.53 -4.64 5.81
N GLU A 45 -15.27 -3.85 5.02
CA GLU A 45 -14.68 -2.82 4.19
C GLU A 45 -13.77 -2.04 5.11
N ALA A 46 -12.46 -2.20 4.92
CA ALA A 46 -11.50 -1.57 5.80
C ALA A 46 -11.75 -0.08 5.63
N ARG A 47 -12.31 0.54 6.66
CA ARG A 47 -12.57 1.96 6.65
C ARG A 47 -11.23 2.67 6.44
N GLU A 48 -11.17 3.53 5.46
CA GLU A 48 -10.00 4.36 5.28
C GLU A 48 -9.83 5.33 6.46
N PHE A 49 -8.59 5.66 6.75
CA PHE A 49 -8.28 6.64 7.79
C PHE A 49 -8.94 7.98 7.46
N SER A 50 -9.64 8.54 8.44
CA SER A 50 -10.04 9.95 8.46
C SER A 50 -8.83 10.84 8.77
N GLY A 51 -8.98 12.15 8.66
CA GLY A 51 -7.95 13.08 9.11
C GLY A 51 -7.55 12.88 10.58
N ASP A 52 -8.54 12.61 11.45
CA ASP A 52 -8.28 12.32 12.88
C ASP A 52 -7.51 11.01 13.06
N ASP A 53 -7.84 9.96 12.29
CA ASP A 53 -7.11 8.69 12.33
C ASP A 53 -5.65 8.86 11.88
N ILE A 54 -5.40 9.70 10.86
CA ILE A 54 -4.04 10.02 10.38
C ILE A 54 -3.26 10.77 11.45
N ASN A 55 -3.85 11.80 12.05
CA ASN A 55 -3.23 12.56 13.14
C ASN A 55 -2.97 11.68 14.36
N GLY A 56 -3.88 10.78 14.70
CA GLY A 56 -3.71 9.78 15.75
C GLY A 56 -2.52 8.87 15.50
N ALA A 57 -2.38 8.34 14.28
CA ALA A 57 -1.26 7.50 13.90
C ALA A 57 0.09 8.24 13.94
N LEU A 58 0.14 9.52 13.57
CA LEU A 58 1.35 10.35 13.73
C LEU A 58 1.69 10.57 15.19
N ALA A 59 0.71 10.82 16.06
CA ALA A 59 0.92 10.97 17.50
C ALA A 59 1.46 9.66 18.12
N GLU A 60 0.95 8.50 17.70
CA GLU A 60 1.47 7.19 18.10
C GLU A 60 2.92 6.99 17.64
N ALA A 61 3.23 7.35 16.38
CA ALA A 61 4.59 7.26 15.86
C ALA A 61 5.57 8.10 16.68
N ASP A 62 5.20 9.33 17.03
CA ASP A 62 6.01 10.22 17.86
C ASP A 62 6.18 9.67 19.29
N GLN A 63 5.14 9.10 19.88
CA GLN A 63 5.25 8.45 21.18
C GLN A 63 6.19 7.23 21.16
N MET A 64 6.08 6.38 20.13
CA MET A 64 6.97 5.22 19.95
C MET A 64 8.42 5.68 19.77
N LEU A 65 8.64 6.76 19.00
CA LEU A 65 9.96 7.33 18.79
C LEU A 65 10.58 7.80 20.11
N ARG A 66 9.82 8.53 20.94
CA ARG A 66 10.27 8.98 22.27
C ARG A 66 10.62 7.83 23.21
N LEU A 67 9.96 6.69 23.05
CA LEU A 67 10.24 5.47 23.82
C LEU A 67 11.40 4.63 23.24
N GLY A 68 12.00 5.06 22.13
CA GLY A 68 13.09 4.36 21.46
C GLY A 68 12.65 3.21 20.54
N PHE A 69 11.34 3.05 20.28
CA PHE A 69 10.79 2.03 19.39
C PHE A 69 10.78 2.52 17.95
N ILE A 70 11.95 2.69 17.33
CA ILE A 70 12.11 3.34 16.03
C ILE A 70 11.40 2.57 14.91
N ARG A 71 11.55 1.24 14.83
CA ARG A 71 10.89 0.43 13.78
C ARG A 71 9.36 0.50 13.84
N PRO A 72 8.70 0.30 14.99
CA PRO A 72 7.26 0.53 15.12
C PRO A 72 6.84 1.96 14.78
N ALA A 73 7.63 2.98 15.18
CA ALA A 73 7.36 4.37 14.85
C ALA A 73 7.35 4.62 13.33
N VAL A 74 8.33 4.08 12.60
CA VAL A 74 8.35 4.16 11.12
C VAL A 74 7.13 3.48 10.52
N MET A 75 6.68 2.34 11.06
CA MET A 75 5.51 1.64 10.55
C MET A 75 4.20 2.42 10.77
N ALA A 76 4.04 3.04 11.94
CA ALA A 76 2.89 3.90 12.24
C ALA A 76 2.88 5.15 11.35
N ALA A 77 4.02 5.86 11.24
CA ALA A 77 4.18 7.00 10.35
C ALA A 77 3.91 6.64 8.89
N TRP A 78 4.42 5.49 8.42
CA TRP A 78 4.14 5.00 7.07
C TRP A 78 2.65 4.76 6.82
N ALA A 79 1.92 4.17 7.79
CA ALA A 79 0.48 3.95 7.64
C ALA A 79 -0.29 5.28 7.48
N ALA A 80 0.08 6.29 8.26
CA ALA A 80 -0.44 7.65 8.14
C ALA A 80 -0.11 8.27 6.78
N THR A 81 1.14 8.17 6.34
CA THR A 81 1.59 8.68 5.03
C THR A 81 0.82 8.02 3.87
N ALA A 82 0.66 6.69 3.91
CA ALA A 82 -0.09 5.98 2.88
C ALA A 82 -1.58 6.40 2.84
N ALA A 83 -2.17 6.72 3.98
CA ALA A 83 -3.53 7.25 4.05
C ALA A 83 -3.60 8.69 3.49
N ALA A 84 -2.65 9.55 3.83
CA ALA A 84 -2.57 10.91 3.30
C ALA A 84 -2.35 10.94 1.79
N MET A 85 -1.51 10.05 1.25
CA MET A 85 -1.33 9.88 -0.20
C MET A 85 -2.65 9.56 -0.90
N ARG A 86 -3.45 8.62 -0.35
CA ARG A 86 -4.78 8.30 -0.90
C ARG A 86 -5.72 9.48 -0.84
N ALA A 87 -5.77 10.18 0.29
CA ALA A 87 -6.60 11.37 0.45
C ALA A 87 -6.22 12.46 -0.57
N ARG A 88 -4.92 12.68 -0.77
CA ARG A 88 -4.42 13.69 -1.70
C ARG A 88 -4.72 13.35 -3.18
N LEU A 89 -4.60 12.10 -3.57
CA LEU A 89 -4.97 11.63 -4.93
C LEU A 89 -6.47 11.81 -5.16
N ARG A 90 -7.31 11.43 -4.20
CA ARG A 90 -8.76 11.66 -4.31
C ARG A 90 -9.13 13.14 -4.41
N ALA A 91 -8.48 14.00 -3.63
CA ALA A 91 -8.67 15.45 -3.74
C ALA A 91 -8.24 16.00 -5.12
N ALA A 92 -7.35 15.28 -5.82
CA ALA A 92 -6.98 15.57 -7.21
C ALA A 92 -7.91 14.94 -8.26
N GLY A 93 -8.94 14.18 -7.84
CA GLY A 93 -9.89 13.51 -8.72
C GLY A 93 -9.45 12.13 -9.21
N GLU A 94 -8.39 11.57 -8.63
CA GLU A 94 -7.86 10.24 -8.99
C GLU A 94 -8.48 9.13 -8.13
N ASP A 95 -8.74 7.96 -8.71
CA ASP A 95 -9.17 6.79 -7.95
C ASP A 95 -7.98 6.13 -7.25
N ALA A 96 -7.85 6.40 -5.97
CA ALA A 96 -6.80 5.84 -5.13
C ALA A 96 -7.23 4.57 -4.35
N GLY A 97 -8.46 4.10 -4.56
CA GLY A 97 -9.02 2.94 -3.86
C GLY A 97 -8.29 1.65 -4.20
N GLY A 98 -7.67 1.01 -3.16
CA GLY A 98 -6.95 -0.25 -3.35
C GLY A 98 -5.61 -0.15 -4.08
N THR A 99 -5.16 1.04 -4.43
CA THR A 99 -3.92 1.28 -5.17
C THR A 99 -2.69 0.94 -4.34
N ALA A 100 -1.75 0.21 -4.95
CA ALA A 100 -0.48 -0.14 -4.29
C ALA A 100 0.34 1.13 -3.98
N PRO A 101 1.04 1.18 -2.82
CA PRO A 101 1.78 2.38 -2.42
C PRO A 101 2.74 2.92 -3.47
N ARG A 102 3.44 2.04 -4.19
CA ARG A 102 4.38 2.46 -5.24
C ARG A 102 3.70 3.16 -6.42
N VAL A 103 2.48 2.74 -6.77
CA VAL A 103 1.70 3.39 -7.82
C VAL A 103 1.30 4.79 -7.36
N MET A 104 0.82 4.93 -6.11
CA MET A 104 0.48 6.24 -5.54
C MET A 104 1.67 7.21 -5.51
N ILE A 105 2.87 6.73 -5.14
CA ILE A 105 4.08 7.55 -5.15
C ILE A 105 4.38 8.06 -6.56
N ASN A 106 4.30 7.19 -7.57
CA ASN A 106 4.51 7.57 -8.97
C ASN A 106 3.47 8.57 -9.48
N GLU A 107 2.20 8.38 -9.15
CA GLU A 107 1.10 9.28 -9.54
C GLU A 107 1.26 10.66 -8.90
N LEU A 108 1.56 10.73 -7.61
CA LEU A 108 1.80 11.99 -6.91
C LEU A 108 3.02 12.75 -7.49
N TYR A 109 4.07 12.02 -7.88
CA TYR A 109 5.24 12.62 -8.52
C TYR A 109 4.92 13.11 -9.93
N SER A 110 4.28 12.29 -10.76
CA SER A 110 3.92 12.68 -12.14
C SER A 110 2.93 13.83 -12.21
N SER A 111 2.09 13.97 -11.19
CA SER A 111 1.16 15.10 -11.04
C SER A 111 1.83 16.36 -10.46
N GLY A 112 3.13 16.32 -10.15
CA GLY A 112 3.87 17.45 -9.59
C GLY A 112 3.54 17.76 -8.12
N ILE A 113 2.88 16.87 -7.41
CA ILE A 113 2.54 17.00 -5.99
C ILE A 113 3.74 16.70 -5.11
N LEU A 114 4.58 15.74 -5.52
CA LEU A 114 5.87 15.46 -4.88
C LEU A 114 7.00 16.12 -5.65
N SER A 115 7.93 16.71 -4.93
CA SER A 115 9.23 17.09 -5.47
C SER A 115 10.08 15.85 -5.76
N ALA A 116 11.14 16.01 -6.54
CA ALA A 116 12.08 14.92 -6.84
C ALA A 116 12.75 14.36 -5.57
N ASP A 117 13.05 15.23 -4.61
CA ASP A 117 13.66 14.82 -3.34
C ASP A 117 12.67 14.01 -2.48
N GLU A 118 11.43 14.45 -2.38
CA GLU A 118 10.38 13.72 -1.65
C GLU A 118 10.08 12.38 -2.30
N PHE A 119 10.02 12.33 -3.63
CA PHE A 119 9.85 11.09 -4.37
C PHE A 119 10.96 10.09 -4.04
N ASN A 120 12.23 10.50 -4.13
CA ASN A 120 13.38 9.65 -3.83
C ASN A 120 13.37 9.16 -2.38
N GLN A 121 13.06 10.04 -1.43
CA GLN A 121 12.98 9.67 -0.02
C GLN A 121 11.81 8.72 0.25
N LEU A 122 10.65 8.92 -0.36
CA LEU A 122 9.51 8.00 -0.25
C LEU A 122 9.81 6.61 -0.82
N GLU A 123 10.52 6.50 -1.94
CA GLU A 123 10.97 5.21 -2.49
C GLU A 123 11.89 4.48 -1.49
N ILE A 124 12.80 5.20 -0.83
CA ILE A 124 13.64 4.64 0.24
C ILE A 124 12.78 4.17 1.42
N MET A 125 11.81 4.96 1.86
CA MET A 125 10.91 4.60 2.96
C MET A 125 10.03 3.41 2.60
N TYR A 126 9.57 3.33 1.36
CA TYR A 126 8.81 2.18 0.87
C TYR A 126 9.63 0.88 0.92
N GLN A 127 10.90 0.93 0.51
CA GLN A 127 11.81 -0.21 0.60
C GLN A 127 12.06 -0.60 2.05
N LEU A 128 12.41 0.36 2.91
CA LEU A 128 12.64 0.16 4.34
C LEU A 128 11.44 -0.50 5.03
N ARG A 129 10.24 0.01 4.75
CA ARG A 129 8.99 -0.58 5.25
C ARG A 129 8.84 -2.04 4.83
N ASN A 130 9.08 -2.35 3.56
CA ASN A 130 8.97 -3.72 3.06
C ASN A 130 9.98 -4.65 3.73
N GLU A 131 11.22 -4.20 3.91
CA GLU A 131 12.25 -4.96 4.62
C GLU A 131 11.84 -5.25 6.07
N ILE A 132 11.32 -4.24 6.79
CA ILE A 132 10.83 -4.41 8.16
C ILE A 132 9.70 -5.44 8.22
N VAL A 133 8.71 -5.35 7.33
CA VAL A 133 7.54 -6.23 7.31
C VAL A 133 7.91 -7.67 6.97
N HIS A 134 8.84 -7.85 6.04
CA HIS A 134 9.27 -9.17 5.59
C HIS A 134 10.42 -9.77 6.41
N GLY A 135 10.87 -9.08 7.46
CA GLY A 135 11.91 -9.58 8.36
C GLY A 135 13.30 -9.62 7.75
N PHE A 136 13.55 -8.81 6.71
CA PHE A 136 14.89 -8.68 6.15
C PHE A 136 15.78 -7.81 7.05
N SER A 137 17.10 -8.07 6.98
CA SER A 137 18.10 -7.22 7.62
C SER A 137 18.21 -5.94 6.80
N SER A 138 17.58 -4.89 7.28
CA SER A 138 17.62 -3.55 6.68
C SER A 138 18.60 -2.64 7.42
N PRO A 139 19.03 -1.54 6.79
CA PRO A 139 19.63 -0.43 7.52
C PRO A 139 18.77 -0.08 8.73
N THR A 140 19.41 0.22 9.85
CA THR A 140 18.67 0.60 11.06
C THR A 140 17.98 1.95 10.79
N PRO A 141 16.64 2.00 10.84
CA PRO A 141 15.94 3.26 10.71
C PRO A 141 16.32 4.20 11.85
N ASP A 142 16.26 5.50 11.62
CA ASP A 142 16.53 6.53 12.61
C ASP A 142 15.33 7.48 12.77
N ALA A 143 15.47 8.45 13.67
CA ALA A 143 14.41 9.43 13.95
C ALA A 143 14.04 10.25 12.71
N ARG A 144 15.01 10.57 11.84
CA ARG A 144 14.80 11.36 10.62
C ARG A 144 13.84 10.68 9.64
N ASN A 145 13.78 9.35 9.65
CA ASN A 145 12.83 8.62 8.82
C ASN A 145 11.38 8.88 9.27
N VAL A 146 11.15 8.94 10.59
CA VAL A 146 9.83 9.26 11.15
C VAL A 146 9.49 10.74 10.93
N GLU A 147 10.44 11.63 11.16
CA GLU A 147 10.29 13.08 10.94
C GLU A 147 9.89 13.36 9.47
N PHE A 148 10.63 12.82 8.51
CA PHE A 148 10.32 12.97 7.09
C PHE A 148 8.89 12.50 6.75
N LEU A 149 8.50 11.30 7.21
CA LEU A 149 7.16 10.77 6.95
C LEU A 149 6.08 11.65 7.59
N SER A 150 6.33 12.16 8.80
CA SER A 150 5.39 13.03 9.51
C SER A 150 5.21 14.36 8.81
N ASP A 151 6.30 15.03 8.42
CA ASP A 151 6.27 16.32 7.73
C ASP A 151 5.56 16.20 6.37
N LEU A 152 5.91 15.18 5.60
CA LEU A 152 5.26 14.92 4.32
C LEU A 152 3.76 14.64 4.49
N THR A 153 3.39 13.84 5.49
CA THR A 153 1.99 13.52 5.79
C THR A 153 1.19 14.79 6.12
N GLN A 154 1.71 15.64 6.99
CA GLN A 154 1.06 16.91 7.38
C GLN A 154 0.88 17.82 6.15
N ARG A 155 1.89 17.93 5.30
CA ARG A 155 1.80 18.72 4.06
C ARG A 155 0.70 18.18 3.13
N LEU A 156 0.68 16.86 2.87
CA LEU A 156 -0.31 16.24 1.99
C LEU A 156 -1.74 16.43 2.49
N ILE A 157 -1.99 16.33 3.81
CA ILE A 157 -3.31 16.56 4.40
C ILE A 157 -3.71 18.02 4.21
N THR A 158 -2.84 18.96 4.58
CA THR A 158 -3.12 20.39 4.47
C THR A 158 -3.45 20.81 3.02
N GLU A 159 -2.77 20.22 2.04
CA GLU A 159 -3.05 20.46 0.63
C GLU A 159 -4.35 19.81 0.17
N SER A 160 -4.72 18.64 0.73
CA SER A 160 -6.00 17.99 0.43
C SER A 160 -7.18 18.82 0.91
N GLU A 161 -7.11 19.34 2.14
CA GLU A 161 -8.15 20.18 2.73
C GLU A 161 -8.37 21.50 1.95
N LYS A 162 -7.31 22.05 1.38
CA LYS A 162 -7.40 23.26 0.53
C LYS A 162 -7.99 22.97 -0.86
N ALA A 163 -7.89 21.74 -1.34
CA ALA A 163 -8.39 21.33 -2.65
C ALA A 163 -9.88 20.94 -2.61
N GLU A 164 -10.43 20.61 -1.44
CA GLU A 164 -11.86 20.35 -1.30
C GLU A 164 -12.65 21.68 -1.42
N PRO A 165 -13.64 21.76 -2.33
CA PRO A 165 -14.48 22.94 -2.43
C PRO A 165 -15.24 23.14 -1.11
N GLN A 166 -15.08 24.30 -0.47
CA GLN A 166 -15.85 24.64 0.71
C GLN A 166 -17.35 24.56 0.38
N PRO A 167 -18.15 23.89 1.19
CA PRO A 167 -19.60 23.89 1.01
C PRO A 167 -20.12 25.32 1.12
N ALA A 168 -20.86 25.74 0.09
CA ALA A 168 -21.49 27.06 0.01
C ALA A 168 -22.59 27.23 1.08
#